data_f35f33cf102d39f08e789cd4a113cc3e
#
_entry.id   f35f33cf102d39f08e789cd4a113cc3e
#
_cell.length_a   1.000
_cell.length_b   1.000
_cell.length_c   1.000
_cell.angle_alpha   90.00
_cell.angle_beta   90.00
_cell.angle_gamma   90.00
#
_symmetry.space_group_name_H-M   'P 1'
#
loop_
_entity.id
_entity.type
_entity.pdbx_description
1 polymer ?
#
loop_
_entity_poly.entity_id
_entity_poly.type
_entity_poly.pdbx_seq_one_letter_code
_entity_poly.pdbx_strand_id
1 'polypeptide(L)'
;MTAPTRTTAPTGVAVEVTDLGVTLGGARILTGVSLSVRTGEWVTVIGPNGAGKSTLLRAVGGLLPGSTGSVSLFGTPIARLRRRDRARTVATVPQSPVVPAGMAVLDYVLLGRTPYVPPLGRESAADLAAAYDVLDRLDLTGFAARPLATLSGGERQRVFLARALAQGAPLLLLDEPTSALDIGHQQEVLELVDQLRADHGLTVLATMHDLSVAGEYADRMVLVAAGAVVADGPPREVLTDELLGTHYRARVRVIEGEHGPLVVPVRARRPAS
;
A
#
# COMPACT_ATOMS: atom_id res chain seq x y z
N MET A 1 -3.43 35.56 -1.39
CA MET A 1 -3.16 34.15 -1.08
C MET A 1 -4.53 33.47 -0.99
N THR A 2 -4.98 32.90 -2.09
CA THR A 2 -6.27 32.19 -2.19
C THR A 2 -6.02 30.75 -1.79
N ALA A 3 -6.72 30.27 -0.77
CA ALA A 3 -6.64 28.87 -0.33
C ALA A 3 -7.06 27.94 -1.48
N PRO A 4 -6.38 26.80 -1.67
CA PRO A 4 -6.78 25.84 -2.69
C PRO A 4 -8.15 25.27 -2.32
N THR A 5 -9.08 25.32 -3.27
CA THR A 5 -10.41 24.75 -3.17
C THR A 5 -10.26 23.23 -2.97
N ARG A 6 -10.62 22.72 -1.80
CA ARG A 6 -10.71 21.27 -1.53
C ARG A 6 -11.72 20.68 -2.53
N THR A 7 -11.22 20.00 -3.53
CA THR A 7 -12.05 19.16 -4.39
C THR A 7 -12.77 18.14 -3.49
N THR A 8 -14.09 18.15 -3.50
CA THR A 8 -14.92 17.18 -2.76
C THR A 8 -14.51 15.77 -3.18
N ALA A 9 -14.01 14.98 -2.23
CA ALA A 9 -13.66 13.59 -2.47
C ALA A 9 -14.86 12.85 -3.08
N PRO A 10 -14.66 12.02 -4.12
CA PRO A 10 -15.73 11.24 -4.71
C PRO A 10 -16.35 10.33 -3.64
N THR A 11 -17.65 10.48 -3.39
CA THR A 11 -18.43 9.69 -2.42
C THR A 11 -18.66 8.28 -2.98
N GLY A 12 -17.78 7.33 -2.63
CA GLY A 12 -17.91 5.93 -3.07
C GLY A 12 -17.03 4.99 -2.27
N VAL A 13 -17.32 3.70 -2.34
CA VAL A 13 -16.49 2.63 -1.76
C VAL A 13 -15.55 2.13 -2.85
N ALA A 14 -14.25 2.25 -2.65
CA ALA A 14 -13.21 1.77 -3.58
C ALA A 14 -12.92 0.27 -3.36
N VAL A 15 -12.88 -0.17 -2.10
CA VAL A 15 -12.68 -1.58 -1.73
C VAL A 15 -13.75 -1.99 -0.74
N GLU A 16 -14.39 -3.11 -1.00
CA GLU A 16 -15.31 -3.76 -0.07
C GLU A 16 -14.91 -5.22 0.10
N VAL A 17 -14.61 -5.62 1.30
CA VAL A 17 -14.26 -6.99 1.68
C VAL A 17 -15.30 -7.48 2.66
N THR A 18 -15.91 -8.63 2.38
CA THR A 18 -16.96 -9.22 3.21
C THR A 18 -16.64 -10.68 3.51
N ASP A 19 -16.51 -10.99 4.79
CA ASP A 19 -16.30 -12.34 5.33
C ASP A 19 -15.15 -13.11 4.65
N LEU A 20 -14.05 -12.40 4.35
CA LEU A 20 -12.91 -12.96 3.64
C LEU A 20 -12.17 -13.98 4.49
N GLY A 21 -12.10 -15.21 3.99
CA GLY A 21 -11.27 -16.27 4.52
C GLY A 21 -10.22 -16.70 3.51
N VAL A 22 -8.99 -16.92 3.97
CA VAL A 22 -7.87 -17.39 3.14
C VAL A 22 -7.13 -18.52 3.84
N THR A 23 -6.94 -19.63 3.12
CA THR A 23 -6.14 -20.78 3.58
C THR A 23 -4.96 -20.97 2.64
N LEU A 24 -3.74 -21.00 3.16
CA LEU A 24 -2.51 -21.23 2.39
C LEU A 24 -1.72 -22.39 3.01
N GLY A 25 -1.34 -23.37 2.18
CA GLY A 25 -0.58 -24.55 2.66
C GLY A 25 -1.28 -25.32 3.80
N GLY A 26 -2.62 -25.34 3.83
CA GLY A 26 -3.40 -25.95 4.90
C GLY A 26 -3.59 -25.10 6.15
N ALA A 27 -2.87 -23.97 6.29
CA ALA A 27 -3.02 -23.05 7.41
C ALA A 27 -4.06 -21.96 7.07
N ARG A 28 -4.99 -21.70 8.00
CA ARG A 28 -5.94 -20.59 7.89
C ARG A 28 -5.22 -19.30 8.24
N ILE A 29 -5.06 -18.42 7.26
CA ILE A 29 -4.34 -17.16 7.39
C ILE A 29 -5.28 -15.99 7.69
N LEU A 30 -6.45 -15.96 7.03
CA LEU A 30 -7.49 -14.97 7.30
C LEU A 30 -8.81 -15.69 7.63
N THR A 31 -9.58 -15.12 8.55
CA THR A 31 -10.85 -15.67 9.02
C THR A 31 -11.88 -14.58 9.17
N GLY A 32 -12.88 -14.55 8.30
CA GLY A 32 -14.02 -13.64 8.41
C GLY A 32 -13.66 -12.14 8.36
N VAL A 33 -12.61 -11.78 7.63
CA VAL A 33 -12.18 -10.38 7.53
C VAL A 33 -13.19 -9.58 6.72
N SER A 34 -13.72 -8.53 7.32
CA SER A 34 -14.58 -7.55 6.66
C SER A 34 -14.04 -6.15 6.88
N LEU A 35 -13.90 -5.38 5.79
CA LEU A 35 -13.50 -3.98 5.82
C LEU A 35 -13.96 -3.27 4.55
N SER A 36 -14.06 -1.95 4.60
CA SER A 36 -14.30 -1.11 3.43
C SER A 36 -13.25 -0.01 3.35
N VAL A 37 -12.92 0.46 2.15
CA VAL A 37 -12.05 1.63 1.90
C VAL A 37 -12.82 2.60 1.02
N ARG A 38 -12.92 3.85 1.42
CA ARG A 38 -13.58 4.89 0.63
C ARG A 38 -12.67 5.36 -0.51
N THR A 39 -13.27 5.84 -1.59
CA THR A 39 -12.51 6.46 -2.68
C THR A 39 -11.72 7.67 -2.16
N GLY A 40 -10.43 7.75 -2.48
CA GLY A 40 -9.53 8.80 -2.02
C GLY A 40 -9.04 8.66 -0.57
N GLU A 41 -9.46 7.63 0.16
CA GLU A 41 -9.01 7.34 1.53
C GLU A 41 -7.64 6.64 1.51
N TRP A 42 -6.80 6.98 2.49
CA TRP A 42 -5.61 6.20 2.82
C TRP A 42 -5.89 5.33 4.06
N VAL A 43 -6.01 4.03 3.84
CA VAL A 43 -6.16 3.06 4.93
C VAL A 43 -4.86 2.29 5.11
N THR A 44 -4.37 2.21 6.35
CA THR A 44 -3.19 1.42 6.67
C THR A 44 -3.57 0.21 7.53
N VAL A 45 -3.24 -0.97 7.03
CA VAL A 45 -3.39 -2.25 7.75
C VAL A 45 -2.14 -2.48 8.58
N ILE A 46 -2.30 -2.54 9.89
CA ILE A 46 -1.25 -2.84 10.86
C ILE A 46 -1.51 -4.19 11.55
N GLY A 47 -0.52 -4.70 12.25
CA GLY A 47 -0.63 -5.96 13.01
C GLY A 47 0.72 -6.65 13.12
N PRO A 48 0.88 -7.59 14.04
CA PRO A 48 2.12 -8.33 14.24
C PRO A 48 2.53 -9.13 13.00
N ASN A 49 3.78 -9.60 12.98
CA ASN A 49 4.26 -10.47 11.91
C ASN A 49 3.43 -11.76 11.86
N GLY A 50 3.07 -12.19 10.65
CA GLY A 50 2.21 -13.36 10.45
C GLY A 50 0.71 -13.11 10.68
N ALA A 51 0.26 -11.90 10.99
CA ALA A 51 -1.15 -11.59 11.19
C ALA A 51 -2.03 -11.70 9.93
N GLY A 52 -1.42 -11.78 8.73
CA GLY A 52 -2.15 -11.92 7.47
C GLY A 52 -2.23 -10.64 6.63
N LYS A 53 -1.52 -9.56 7.00
CA LYS A 53 -1.56 -8.25 6.30
C LYS A 53 -1.29 -8.34 4.80
N SER A 54 -0.15 -8.89 4.39
CA SER A 54 0.21 -9.07 2.98
C SER A 54 -0.75 -10.03 2.26
N THR A 55 -1.29 -11.01 2.99
CA THR A 55 -2.31 -11.93 2.45
C THR A 55 -3.60 -11.18 2.15
N LEU A 56 -4.02 -10.26 3.02
CA LEU A 56 -5.19 -9.41 2.81
C LEU A 56 -4.99 -8.53 1.57
N LEU A 57 -3.84 -7.82 1.45
CA LEU A 57 -3.55 -7.01 0.26
C LEU A 57 -3.56 -7.85 -1.02
N ARG A 58 -2.95 -9.03 -0.99
CA ARG A 58 -2.94 -9.93 -2.16
C ARG A 58 -4.33 -10.43 -2.53
N ALA A 59 -5.20 -10.69 -1.54
CA ALA A 59 -6.59 -11.06 -1.78
C ALA A 59 -7.38 -9.89 -2.40
N VAL A 60 -7.24 -8.68 -1.86
CA VAL A 60 -7.82 -7.45 -2.44
C VAL A 60 -7.32 -7.19 -3.86
N GLY A 61 -6.05 -7.48 -4.16
CA GLY A 61 -5.49 -7.41 -5.52
C GLY A 61 -5.95 -8.55 -6.45
N GLY A 62 -6.72 -9.52 -5.95
CA GLY A 62 -7.17 -10.68 -6.74
C GLY A 62 -6.03 -11.62 -7.12
N LEU A 63 -4.99 -11.68 -6.31
CA LEU A 63 -3.78 -12.48 -6.56
C LEU A 63 -3.83 -13.85 -5.85
N LEU A 64 -4.88 -14.12 -5.05
CA LEU A 64 -5.02 -15.37 -4.30
C LEU A 64 -6.27 -16.12 -4.79
N PRO A 65 -6.10 -17.28 -5.44
CA PRO A 65 -7.21 -18.18 -5.75
C PRO A 65 -7.69 -18.88 -4.48
N GLY A 66 -8.98 -19.28 -4.45
CA GLY A 66 -9.53 -20.14 -3.38
C GLY A 66 -9.85 -19.41 -2.06
N SER A 67 -9.95 -18.09 -2.04
CA SER A 67 -10.49 -17.36 -0.90
C SER A 67 -12.01 -17.54 -0.79
N THR A 68 -12.53 -17.59 0.45
CA THR A 68 -13.97 -17.52 0.74
C THR A 68 -14.39 -16.08 0.99
N GLY A 69 -15.70 -15.82 1.01
CA GLY A 69 -16.22 -14.45 1.11
C GLY A 69 -16.18 -13.70 -0.21
N SER A 70 -16.20 -12.38 -0.17
CA SER A 70 -16.20 -11.57 -1.38
C SER A 70 -15.29 -10.34 -1.26
N VAL A 71 -14.73 -9.94 -2.40
CA VAL A 71 -14.02 -8.67 -2.60
C VAL A 71 -14.61 -7.96 -3.79
N SER A 72 -14.96 -6.69 -3.62
CA SER A 72 -15.41 -5.81 -4.70
C SER A 72 -14.50 -4.59 -4.80
N LEU A 73 -14.19 -4.18 -6.02
CA LEU A 73 -13.45 -2.96 -6.32
C LEU A 73 -14.36 -2.00 -7.06
N PHE A 74 -14.55 -0.79 -6.52
CA PHE A 74 -15.47 0.23 -7.08
C PHE A 74 -16.83 -0.35 -7.44
N GLY A 75 -17.42 -1.15 -6.53
CA GLY A 75 -18.71 -1.81 -6.69
C GLY A 75 -18.72 -3.04 -7.61
N THR A 76 -17.60 -3.39 -8.25
CA THR A 76 -17.51 -4.57 -9.13
C THR A 76 -16.83 -5.73 -8.41
N PRO A 77 -17.48 -6.90 -8.25
CA PRO A 77 -16.84 -8.09 -7.68
C PRO A 77 -15.57 -8.46 -8.45
N ILE A 78 -14.46 -8.65 -7.72
CA ILE A 78 -13.15 -8.88 -8.34
C ILE A 78 -13.12 -10.14 -9.21
N ALA A 79 -13.94 -11.14 -8.88
CA ALA A 79 -14.11 -12.37 -9.65
C ALA A 79 -14.73 -12.14 -11.04
N ARG A 80 -15.43 -11.02 -11.24
CA ARG A 80 -16.02 -10.63 -12.54
C ARG A 80 -15.09 -9.77 -13.39
N LEU A 81 -14.04 -9.20 -12.79
CA LEU A 81 -13.06 -8.40 -13.51
C LEU A 81 -12.13 -9.30 -14.33
N ARG A 82 -12.07 -9.08 -15.64
CA ARG A 82 -11.06 -9.69 -16.49
C ARG A 82 -9.68 -9.23 -16.03
N ARG A 83 -8.66 -10.05 -16.21
CA ARG A 83 -7.28 -9.75 -15.77
C ARG A 83 -6.82 -8.34 -16.18
N ARG A 84 -7.15 -7.90 -17.39
CA ARG A 84 -6.78 -6.60 -17.94
C ARG A 84 -7.55 -5.45 -17.26
N ASP A 85 -8.84 -5.62 -17.02
CA ASP A 85 -9.69 -4.61 -16.37
C ASP A 85 -9.29 -4.47 -14.90
N ARG A 86 -9.02 -5.59 -14.23
CA ARG A 86 -8.48 -5.57 -12.86
C ARG A 86 -7.15 -4.82 -12.80
N ALA A 87 -6.23 -5.08 -13.74
CA ALA A 87 -4.95 -4.37 -13.79
C ALA A 87 -5.09 -2.87 -14.10
N ARG A 88 -6.22 -2.41 -14.65
CA ARG A 88 -6.54 -0.98 -14.80
C ARG A 88 -7.25 -0.39 -13.57
N THR A 89 -7.70 -1.24 -12.66
CA THR A 89 -8.43 -0.85 -11.45
C THR A 89 -7.53 -0.80 -10.23
N VAL A 90 -6.58 -1.73 -10.11
CA VAL A 90 -5.68 -1.84 -8.95
C VAL A 90 -4.23 -2.06 -9.37
N ALA A 91 -3.35 -1.21 -8.84
CA ALA A 91 -1.89 -1.36 -8.93
C ALA A 91 -1.33 -1.84 -7.59
N THR A 92 -0.24 -2.60 -7.63
CA THR A 92 0.37 -3.16 -6.41
C THR A 92 1.89 -2.95 -6.43
N VAL A 93 2.40 -2.45 -5.31
CA VAL A 93 3.83 -2.47 -4.96
C VAL A 93 4.00 -3.56 -3.90
N PRO A 94 4.56 -4.73 -4.24
CA PRO A 94 4.81 -5.79 -3.26
C PRO A 94 6.05 -5.46 -2.42
N GLN A 95 6.16 -6.06 -1.24
CA GLN A 95 7.29 -5.88 -0.31
C GLN A 95 8.66 -6.19 -0.97
N SER A 96 8.73 -7.23 -1.78
CA SER A 96 9.96 -7.66 -2.44
C SER A 96 9.68 -7.93 -3.93
N PRO A 97 9.70 -6.90 -4.78
CA PRO A 97 9.49 -7.08 -6.21
C PRO A 97 10.62 -7.90 -6.85
N VAL A 98 10.25 -8.85 -7.69
CA VAL A 98 11.23 -9.58 -8.51
C VAL A 98 11.59 -8.73 -9.72
N VAL A 99 12.89 -8.46 -9.88
CA VAL A 99 13.43 -7.67 -11.00
C VAL A 99 14.30 -8.58 -11.85
N PRO A 100 14.05 -8.70 -13.17
CA PRO A 100 14.94 -9.39 -14.09
C PRO A 100 16.34 -8.76 -14.12
N ALA A 101 17.37 -9.59 -14.21
CA ALA A 101 18.74 -9.10 -14.30
C ALA A 101 18.94 -8.22 -15.53
N GLY A 102 19.64 -7.09 -15.38
CA GLY A 102 19.97 -6.17 -16.45
C GLY A 102 18.82 -5.29 -16.96
N MET A 103 17.62 -5.39 -16.41
CA MET A 103 16.48 -4.57 -16.81
C MET A 103 16.71 -3.09 -16.49
N ALA A 104 16.53 -2.21 -17.48
CA ALA A 104 16.61 -0.77 -17.30
C ALA A 104 15.39 -0.22 -16.53
N VAL A 105 15.56 0.94 -15.92
CA VAL A 105 14.49 1.64 -15.17
C VAL A 105 13.26 1.89 -16.05
N LEU A 106 13.45 2.45 -17.25
CA LEU A 106 12.35 2.72 -18.17
C LEU A 106 11.60 1.45 -18.56
N ASP A 107 12.33 0.36 -18.88
CA ASP A 107 11.70 -0.91 -19.26
C ASP A 107 10.86 -1.48 -18.12
N TYR A 108 11.34 -1.36 -16.87
CA TYR A 108 10.60 -1.80 -15.71
C TYR A 108 9.34 -0.96 -15.47
N VAL A 109 9.42 0.36 -15.61
CA VAL A 109 8.27 1.26 -15.48
C VAL A 109 7.23 0.99 -16.56
N LEU A 110 7.67 0.72 -17.79
CA LEU A 110 6.80 0.36 -18.93
C LEU A 110 6.02 -0.95 -18.68
N LEU A 111 6.49 -1.87 -17.83
CA LEU A 111 5.68 -3.02 -17.40
C LEU A 111 4.35 -2.58 -16.78
N GLY A 112 4.29 -1.41 -16.15
CA GLY A 112 3.05 -0.81 -15.66
C GLY A 112 2.04 -0.52 -16.78
N ARG A 113 2.49 -0.31 -18.00
CA ARG A 113 1.64 -0.05 -19.17
C ARG A 113 1.11 -1.30 -19.86
N THR A 114 1.54 -2.51 -19.43
CA THR A 114 1.07 -3.80 -20.00
C THR A 114 -0.46 -3.90 -20.14
N PRO A 115 -1.31 -3.37 -19.22
CA PRO A 115 -2.77 -3.40 -19.38
C PRO A 115 -3.29 -2.60 -20.59
N TYR A 116 -2.49 -1.75 -21.19
CA TYR A 116 -2.87 -0.89 -22.32
C TYR A 116 -2.29 -1.40 -23.64
N VAL A 117 -1.21 -2.16 -23.62
CA VAL A 117 -0.56 -2.73 -24.79
C VAL A 117 -1.43 -3.84 -25.40
N PRO A 118 -1.74 -3.81 -26.71
CA PRO A 118 -2.48 -4.90 -27.37
C PRO A 118 -1.76 -6.24 -27.27
N PRO A 119 -2.47 -7.38 -27.34
CA PRO A 119 -1.83 -8.67 -27.47
C PRO A 119 -0.92 -8.70 -28.72
N LEU A 120 0.34 -9.12 -28.57
CA LEU A 120 1.40 -9.11 -29.61
C LEU A 120 1.74 -7.70 -30.15
N GLY A 121 1.27 -6.64 -29.48
CA GLY A 121 1.60 -5.25 -29.80
C GLY A 121 2.86 -4.78 -29.09
N ARG A 122 3.21 -3.52 -29.34
CA ARG A 122 4.29 -2.79 -28.65
C ARG A 122 3.70 -1.61 -27.92
N GLU A 123 4.48 -1.06 -27.00
CA GLU A 123 4.15 0.18 -26.30
C GLU A 123 3.96 1.32 -27.32
N SER A 124 2.93 2.10 -27.13
CA SER A 124 2.63 3.28 -27.94
C SER A 124 3.45 4.50 -27.48
N ALA A 125 3.47 5.55 -28.28
CA ALA A 125 4.03 6.84 -27.86
C ALA A 125 3.34 7.39 -26.60
N ALA A 126 2.04 7.12 -26.42
CA ALA A 126 1.30 7.51 -25.21
C ALA A 126 1.74 6.71 -23.98
N ASP A 127 2.10 5.43 -24.12
CA ASP A 127 2.62 4.62 -23.03
C ASP A 127 4.00 5.10 -22.60
N LEU A 128 4.87 5.42 -23.56
CA LEU A 128 6.17 6.03 -23.30
C LEU A 128 6.04 7.38 -22.61
N ALA A 129 5.14 8.25 -23.08
CA ALA A 129 4.89 9.55 -22.46
C ALA A 129 4.41 9.38 -21.00
N ALA A 130 3.48 8.45 -20.73
CA ALA A 130 3.01 8.16 -19.39
C ALA A 130 4.12 7.62 -18.46
N ALA A 131 5.04 6.80 -19.00
CA ALA A 131 6.18 6.31 -18.23
C ALA A 131 7.16 7.44 -17.88
N TYR A 132 7.48 8.31 -18.83
CA TYR A 132 8.36 9.46 -18.59
C TYR A 132 7.74 10.50 -17.66
N ASP A 133 6.43 10.78 -17.75
CA ASP A 133 5.73 11.66 -16.82
C ASP A 133 5.86 11.18 -15.36
N VAL A 134 5.72 9.87 -15.15
CA VAL A 134 5.90 9.28 -13.81
C VAL A 134 7.37 9.31 -13.37
N LEU A 135 8.32 9.04 -14.28
CA LEU A 135 9.75 9.14 -13.96
C LEU A 135 10.15 10.56 -13.57
N ASP A 136 9.59 11.56 -14.24
CA ASP A 136 9.84 12.98 -13.93
C ASP A 136 9.33 13.36 -12.54
N ARG A 137 8.08 13.00 -12.22
CA ARG A 137 7.47 13.23 -10.89
C ARG A 137 8.23 12.57 -9.74
N LEU A 138 8.99 11.52 -10.01
CA LEU A 138 9.74 10.75 -9.03
C LEU A 138 11.25 11.07 -9.04
N ASP A 139 11.67 12.11 -9.76
CA ASP A 139 13.08 12.47 -9.95
C ASP A 139 13.94 11.30 -10.50
N LEU A 140 13.36 10.49 -11.39
CA LEU A 140 14.00 9.30 -11.96
C LEU A 140 14.35 9.43 -13.45
N THR A 141 14.08 10.56 -14.10
CA THR A 141 14.31 10.75 -15.54
C THR A 141 15.77 10.51 -15.92
N GLY A 142 16.72 10.99 -15.11
CA GLY A 142 18.16 10.78 -15.31
C GLY A 142 18.62 9.31 -15.16
N PHE A 143 17.77 8.45 -14.62
CA PHE A 143 18.05 7.02 -14.41
C PHE A 143 17.39 6.11 -15.44
N ALA A 144 16.62 6.64 -16.38
CA ALA A 144 15.78 5.86 -17.31
C ALA A 144 16.52 4.71 -18.03
N ALA A 145 17.75 4.94 -18.45
CA ALA A 145 18.59 3.93 -19.14
C ALA A 145 19.45 3.08 -18.19
N ARG A 146 19.46 3.37 -16.87
CA ARG A 146 20.31 2.64 -15.91
C ARG A 146 19.69 1.29 -15.55
N PRO A 147 20.50 0.23 -15.38
CA PRO A 147 20.02 -1.03 -14.82
C PRO A 147 19.54 -0.86 -13.38
N LEU A 148 18.39 -1.44 -13.02
CA LEU A 148 17.83 -1.34 -11.64
C LEU A 148 18.80 -1.86 -10.59
N ALA A 149 19.63 -2.85 -10.91
CA ALA A 149 20.60 -3.43 -9.97
C ALA A 149 21.67 -2.43 -9.51
N THR A 150 21.86 -1.32 -10.23
CA THR A 150 22.87 -0.29 -9.93
C THR A 150 22.32 0.84 -9.06
N LEU A 151 21.02 0.82 -8.75
CA LEU A 151 20.35 1.84 -7.96
C LEU A 151 20.51 1.59 -6.46
N SER A 152 20.52 2.68 -5.68
CA SER A 152 20.37 2.62 -4.22
C SER A 152 19.00 2.02 -3.81
N GLY A 153 18.86 1.68 -2.54
CA GLY A 153 17.58 1.17 -2.00
C GLY A 153 16.41 2.14 -2.24
N GLY A 154 16.61 3.42 -1.93
CA GLY A 154 15.59 4.46 -2.10
C GLY A 154 15.25 4.72 -3.57
N GLU A 155 16.26 4.86 -4.45
CA GLU A 155 16.04 5.01 -5.90
C GLU A 155 15.24 3.82 -6.46
N ARG A 156 15.61 2.60 -6.06
CA ARG A 156 14.92 1.38 -6.50
C ARG A 156 13.47 1.32 -6.01
N GLN A 157 13.21 1.75 -4.76
CA GLN A 157 11.84 1.81 -4.23
C GLN A 157 10.98 2.82 -4.99
N ARG A 158 11.53 4.00 -5.34
CA ARG A 158 10.84 4.96 -6.22
C ARG A 158 10.54 4.38 -7.59
N VAL A 159 11.43 3.55 -8.17
CA VAL A 159 11.16 2.86 -9.45
C VAL A 159 10.03 1.83 -9.31
N PHE A 160 9.92 1.12 -8.18
CA PHE A 160 8.81 0.20 -7.95
C PHE A 160 7.47 0.95 -7.85
N LEU A 161 7.47 2.10 -7.18
CA LEU A 161 6.32 2.99 -7.14
C LEU A 161 6.01 3.56 -8.53
N ALA A 162 7.04 3.99 -9.30
CA ALA A 162 6.88 4.48 -10.67
C ALA A 162 6.14 3.48 -11.55
N ARG A 163 6.51 2.20 -11.50
CA ARG A 163 5.83 1.15 -12.25
C ARG A 163 4.35 1.04 -11.88
N ALA A 164 4.03 1.10 -10.59
CA ALA A 164 2.65 1.02 -10.12
C ALA A 164 1.84 2.25 -10.54
N LEU A 165 2.42 3.44 -10.47
CA LEU A 165 1.78 4.70 -10.89
C LEU A 165 1.61 4.79 -12.40
N ALA A 166 2.59 4.31 -13.19
CA ALA A 166 2.49 4.24 -14.65
C ALA A 166 1.32 3.36 -15.12
N GLN A 167 0.83 2.44 -14.26
CA GLN A 167 -0.35 1.64 -14.52
C GLN A 167 -1.63 2.49 -14.55
N GLY A 168 -1.67 3.67 -13.91
CA GLY A 168 -2.82 4.59 -13.92
C GLY A 168 -4.07 4.03 -13.24
N ALA A 169 -3.92 3.13 -12.27
CA ALA A 169 -5.02 2.54 -11.54
C ALA A 169 -5.48 3.45 -10.40
N PRO A 170 -6.80 3.60 -10.15
CA PRO A 170 -7.32 4.46 -9.08
C PRO A 170 -7.12 3.91 -7.67
N LEU A 171 -6.75 2.62 -7.52
CA LEU A 171 -6.43 1.99 -6.25
C LEU A 171 -4.96 1.54 -6.24
N LEU A 172 -4.21 1.96 -5.23
CA LEU A 172 -2.82 1.57 -4.99
C LEU A 172 -2.72 0.69 -3.74
N LEU A 173 -2.21 -0.51 -3.90
CA LEU A 173 -1.88 -1.42 -2.81
C LEU A 173 -0.38 -1.36 -2.53
N LEU A 174 0.00 -1.03 -1.31
CA LEU A 174 1.39 -0.90 -0.87
C LEU A 174 1.70 -1.92 0.23
N ASP A 175 2.49 -2.93 -0.08
CA ASP A 175 2.90 -3.93 0.90
C ASP A 175 4.27 -3.58 1.48
N GLU A 176 4.29 -2.92 2.64
CA GLU A 176 5.48 -2.47 3.36
C GLU A 176 6.45 -1.64 2.48
N PRO A 177 5.97 -0.55 1.86
CA PRO A 177 6.72 0.15 0.81
C PRO A 177 8.02 0.80 1.29
N THR A 178 8.22 0.92 2.60
CA THR A 178 9.34 1.66 3.19
C THR A 178 10.24 0.82 4.10
N SER A 179 9.99 -0.50 4.20
CA SER A 179 10.67 -1.38 5.17
C SER A 179 12.20 -1.50 4.99
N ALA A 180 12.72 -1.16 3.83
CA ALA A 180 14.17 -1.21 3.50
C ALA A 180 14.80 0.19 3.35
N LEU A 181 14.10 1.25 3.74
CA LEU A 181 14.53 2.64 3.58
C LEU A 181 14.97 3.24 4.92
N ASP A 182 15.92 4.15 4.87
CA ASP A 182 16.19 5.06 5.99
C ASP A 182 15.06 6.09 6.16
N ILE A 183 15.06 6.81 7.26
CA ILE A 183 13.98 7.73 7.64
C ILE A 183 13.72 8.79 6.56
N GLY A 184 14.78 9.39 5.97
CA GLY A 184 14.62 10.42 4.94
C GLY A 184 13.94 9.89 3.69
N HIS A 185 14.43 8.78 3.14
CA HIS A 185 13.84 8.16 1.96
C HIS A 185 12.43 7.60 2.23
N GLN A 186 12.16 7.12 3.45
CA GLN A 186 10.81 6.71 3.86
C GLN A 186 9.83 7.87 3.78
N GLN A 187 10.20 9.01 4.35
CA GLN A 187 9.39 10.22 4.33
C GLN A 187 9.13 10.69 2.90
N GLU A 188 10.16 10.81 2.05
CA GLU A 188 10.04 11.19 0.64
C GLU A 188 9.01 10.33 -0.11
N VAL A 189 9.06 8.99 0.08
CA VAL A 189 8.14 8.06 -0.60
C VAL A 189 6.69 8.25 -0.11
N LEU A 190 6.47 8.43 1.19
CA LEU A 190 5.13 8.58 1.75
C LEU A 190 4.51 9.93 1.42
N GLU A 191 5.27 11.02 1.52
CA GLU A 191 4.84 12.37 1.11
C GLU A 191 4.44 12.39 -0.36
N LEU A 192 5.22 11.74 -1.22
CA LEU A 192 4.89 11.63 -2.63
C LEU A 192 3.58 10.87 -2.87
N VAL A 193 3.36 9.74 -2.18
CA VAL A 193 2.09 9.00 -2.30
C VAL A 193 0.93 9.85 -1.80
N ASP A 194 1.09 10.60 -0.70
CA ASP A 194 0.06 11.49 -0.17
C ASP A 194 -0.25 12.65 -1.12
N GLN A 195 0.78 13.26 -1.71
CA GLN A 195 0.61 14.29 -2.73
C GLN A 195 -0.14 13.77 -3.95
N LEU A 196 0.24 12.60 -4.48
CA LEU A 196 -0.46 11.97 -5.60
C LEU A 196 -1.91 11.62 -5.26
N ARG A 197 -2.18 11.21 -4.02
CA ARG A 197 -3.54 10.99 -3.51
C ARG A 197 -4.36 12.28 -3.53
N ALA A 198 -3.79 13.36 -3.03
CA ALA A 198 -4.45 14.67 -3.00
C ALA A 198 -4.73 15.22 -4.40
N ASP A 199 -3.76 15.12 -5.31
CA ASP A 199 -3.84 15.68 -6.66
C ASP A 199 -4.72 14.88 -7.62
N HIS A 200 -4.75 13.55 -7.46
CA HIS A 200 -5.40 12.65 -8.43
C HIS A 200 -6.56 11.81 -7.84
N GLY A 201 -6.91 12.00 -6.57
CA GLY A 201 -7.96 11.22 -5.92
C GLY A 201 -7.61 9.74 -5.78
N LEU A 202 -6.31 9.41 -5.70
CA LEU A 202 -5.82 8.04 -5.58
C LEU A 202 -6.29 7.44 -4.24
N THR A 203 -6.81 6.23 -4.27
CA THR A 203 -7.13 5.47 -3.06
C THR A 203 -5.92 4.62 -2.67
N VAL A 204 -5.58 4.59 -1.40
CA VAL A 204 -4.41 3.85 -0.90
C VAL A 204 -4.83 2.84 0.16
N LEU A 205 -4.44 1.58 -0.03
CA LEU A 205 -4.49 0.56 1.00
C LEU A 205 -3.06 0.03 1.21
N ALA A 206 -2.48 0.35 2.36
CA ALA A 206 -1.09 0.04 2.66
C ALA A 206 -0.96 -0.94 3.85
N THR A 207 0.15 -1.67 3.91
CA THR A 207 0.63 -2.28 5.15
C THR A 207 1.89 -1.56 5.59
N MET A 208 2.06 -1.35 6.88
CA MET A 208 3.24 -0.69 7.45
C MET A 208 3.67 -1.37 8.74
N HIS A 209 4.98 -1.30 9.04
CA HIS A 209 5.57 -1.79 10.28
C HIS A 209 5.78 -0.69 11.31
N ASP A 210 6.19 0.50 10.88
CA ASP A 210 6.31 1.65 11.76
C ASP A 210 4.93 2.20 12.06
N LEU A 211 4.51 2.03 13.31
CA LEU A 211 3.17 2.40 13.76
C LEU A 211 3.00 3.92 13.87
N SER A 212 4.05 4.64 14.24
CA SER A 212 4.02 6.10 14.34
C SER A 212 3.88 6.72 12.96
N VAL A 213 4.72 6.30 12.03
CA VAL A 213 4.65 6.74 10.62
C VAL A 213 3.31 6.34 9.99
N ALA A 214 2.83 5.12 10.25
CA ALA A 214 1.52 4.68 9.77
C ALA A 214 0.38 5.59 10.27
N GLY A 215 0.47 6.02 11.53
CA GLY A 215 -0.51 6.93 12.15
C GLY A 215 -0.46 8.37 11.63
N GLU A 216 0.67 8.80 11.10
CA GLU A 216 0.86 10.15 10.54
C GLU A 216 0.20 10.30 9.15
N TYR A 217 0.33 9.27 8.30
CA TYR A 217 -0.15 9.34 6.92
C TYR A 217 -1.55 8.76 6.69
N ALA A 218 -2.00 7.82 7.55
CA ALA A 218 -3.29 7.15 7.35
C ALA A 218 -4.47 8.01 7.83
N ASP A 219 -5.51 8.11 7.00
CA ASP A 219 -6.81 8.63 7.46
C ASP A 219 -7.47 7.65 8.44
N ARG A 220 -7.26 6.34 8.23
CA ARG A 220 -7.83 5.26 9.01
C ARG A 220 -6.88 4.07 9.08
N MET A 221 -6.90 3.38 10.20
CA MET A 221 -6.08 2.20 10.44
C MET A 221 -6.95 0.98 10.73
N VAL A 222 -6.50 -0.17 10.24
CA VAL A 222 -7.12 -1.48 10.51
C VAL A 222 -6.09 -2.37 11.20
N LEU A 223 -6.33 -2.73 12.44
CA LEU A 223 -5.48 -3.66 13.17
C LEU A 223 -5.93 -5.10 12.89
N VAL A 224 -5.04 -5.88 12.30
CA VAL A 224 -5.25 -7.31 12.05
C VAL A 224 -4.40 -8.13 13.02
N ALA A 225 -5.02 -9.05 13.73
CA ALA A 225 -4.34 -9.99 14.61
C ALA A 225 -4.94 -11.38 14.48
N ALA A 226 -4.09 -12.42 14.46
CA ALA A 226 -4.50 -13.82 14.28
C ALA A 226 -5.48 -14.06 13.11
N GLY A 227 -5.29 -13.32 12.01
CA GLY A 227 -6.11 -13.46 10.80
C GLY A 227 -7.47 -12.78 10.84
N ALA A 228 -7.78 -11.99 11.86
CA ALA A 228 -9.04 -11.25 11.99
C ALA A 228 -8.80 -9.76 12.21
N VAL A 229 -9.77 -8.91 11.84
CA VAL A 229 -9.78 -7.49 12.20
C VAL A 229 -10.17 -7.38 13.67
N VAL A 230 -9.34 -6.71 14.47
CA VAL A 230 -9.58 -6.51 15.92
C VAL A 230 -9.83 -5.06 16.28
N ALA A 231 -9.42 -4.11 15.44
CA ALA A 231 -9.77 -2.70 15.55
C ALA A 231 -9.79 -2.05 14.16
N ASP A 232 -10.66 -1.07 13.97
CA ASP A 232 -10.82 -0.31 12.72
C ASP A 232 -11.31 1.09 13.08
N GLY A 233 -10.52 2.12 12.77
CA GLY A 233 -10.85 3.51 13.12
C GLY A 233 -9.72 4.50 12.83
N PRO A 234 -9.88 5.75 13.20
CA PRO A 234 -8.81 6.75 13.14
C PRO A 234 -7.56 6.29 13.91
N PRO A 235 -6.35 6.74 13.53
CA PRO A 235 -5.11 6.34 14.21
C PRO A 235 -5.15 6.44 15.74
N ARG A 236 -5.78 7.48 16.29
CA ARG A 236 -5.91 7.69 17.74
C ARG A 236 -6.75 6.64 18.47
N GLU A 237 -7.69 6.02 17.79
CA GLU A 237 -8.55 4.97 18.36
C GLU A 237 -7.91 3.58 18.25
N VAL A 238 -7.04 3.37 17.25
CA VAL A 238 -6.40 2.08 16.99
C VAL A 238 -5.03 1.98 17.66
N LEU A 239 -4.26 3.07 17.69
CA LEU A 239 -2.97 3.11 18.37
C LEU A 239 -3.18 3.46 19.85
N THR A 240 -3.45 2.45 20.66
CA THR A 240 -3.60 2.59 22.14
C THR A 240 -2.66 1.63 22.87
N ASP A 241 -2.24 1.99 24.08
CA ASP A 241 -1.40 1.14 24.94
C ASP A 241 -2.02 -0.26 25.10
N GLU A 242 -3.35 -0.32 25.25
CA GLU A 242 -4.10 -1.56 25.47
C GLU A 242 -4.09 -2.47 24.22
N LEU A 243 -4.50 -1.95 23.05
CA LEU A 243 -4.56 -2.72 21.81
C LEU A 243 -3.16 -3.20 21.39
N LEU A 244 -2.17 -2.30 21.47
CA LEU A 244 -0.80 -2.63 21.10
C LEU A 244 -0.18 -3.61 22.11
N GLY A 245 -0.42 -3.42 23.41
CA GLY A 245 0.04 -4.33 24.45
C GLY A 245 -0.52 -5.74 24.26
N THR A 246 -1.80 -5.86 23.96
CA THR A 246 -2.52 -7.13 23.78
C THR A 246 -2.06 -7.85 22.51
N HIS A 247 -2.08 -7.16 21.37
CA HIS A 247 -1.92 -7.81 20.07
C HIS A 247 -0.48 -7.89 19.60
N TYR A 248 0.38 -6.93 19.94
CA TYR A 248 1.82 -6.99 19.62
C TYR A 248 2.65 -7.65 20.72
N ARG A 249 2.04 -7.92 21.90
CA ARG A 249 2.74 -8.44 23.09
C ARG A 249 3.94 -7.58 23.48
N ALA A 250 3.84 -6.29 23.27
CA ALA A 250 4.89 -5.31 23.50
C ALA A 250 4.50 -4.38 24.64
N ARG A 251 5.50 -3.91 25.41
CA ARG A 251 5.31 -2.82 26.34
C ARG A 251 5.58 -1.53 25.60
N VAL A 252 4.51 -0.81 25.31
CA VAL A 252 4.56 0.49 24.61
C VAL A 252 3.81 1.53 25.40
N ARG A 253 4.11 2.77 25.13
CA ARG A 253 3.29 3.91 25.51
C ARG A 253 2.96 4.70 24.24
N VAL A 254 1.71 5.01 24.07
CA VAL A 254 1.27 5.91 23.01
C VAL A 254 1.20 7.31 23.59
N ILE A 255 1.85 8.25 22.94
CA ILE A 255 1.86 9.67 23.29
C ILE A 255 1.31 10.49 22.14
N GLU A 256 0.63 11.60 22.47
CA GLU A 256 0.11 12.50 21.43
C GLU A 256 1.26 13.28 20.82
N GLY A 257 1.43 13.17 19.50
CA GLY A 257 2.36 13.97 18.69
C GLY A 257 1.64 15.07 17.94
N GLU A 258 2.39 15.96 17.27
CA GLU A 258 1.86 17.10 16.53
C GLU A 258 0.97 16.64 15.34
N HIS A 259 1.37 15.57 14.64
CA HIS A 259 0.67 15.08 13.44
C HIS A 259 -0.06 13.74 13.67
N GLY A 260 0.02 13.16 14.85
CA GLY A 260 -0.64 11.89 15.17
C GLY A 260 -0.02 11.19 16.39
N PRO A 261 -0.55 10.03 16.78
CA PRO A 261 -0.05 9.28 17.91
C PRO A 261 1.33 8.68 17.64
N LEU A 262 2.25 8.83 18.59
CA LEU A 262 3.60 8.26 18.57
C LEU A 262 3.66 7.03 19.47
N VAL A 263 4.16 5.93 18.95
CA VAL A 263 4.30 4.67 19.69
C VAL A 263 5.73 4.52 20.20
N VAL A 264 5.91 4.59 21.52
CA VAL A 264 7.21 4.56 22.18
C VAL A 264 7.39 3.23 22.91
N PRO A 265 8.41 2.40 22.58
CA PRO A 265 8.71 1.20 23.34
C PRO A 265 9.15 1.53 24.79
N VAL A 266 8.63 0.80 25.76
CA VAL A 266 8.96 0.98 27.16
C VAL A 266 9.82 -0.17 27.68
N ARG A 267 11.00 0.16 28.19
CA ARG A 267 11.92 -0.85 28.75
C ARG A 267 11.34 -1.44 30.04
N ALA A 268 11.32 -2.77 30.15
CA ALA A 268 11.06 -3.43 31.42
C ALA A 268 12.16 -3.04 32.45
N ARG A 269 11.77 -2.44 33.60
CA ARG A 269 12.72 -2.26 34.72
C ARG A 269 13.12 -3.65 35.20
N ARG A 270 14.43 -3.95 35.28
CA ARG A 270 14.90 -5.08 36.06
C ARG A 270 14.53 -4.85 37.52
N PRO A 271 14.00 -5.85 38.26
CA PRO A 271 13.88 -5.71 39.70
C PRO A 271 15.30 -5.42 40.23
N ALA A 272 15.39 -4.46 41.16
CA ALA A 272 16.62 -4.22 41.88
C ALA A 272 16.98 -5.48 42.64
N SER A 273 18.18 -6.01 42.40
CA SER A 273 18.76 -7.18 43.09
C SER A 273 19.03 -6.82 44.53
#